data_ffc0325ddfcda84cfa9205c61224cc9c
#
_entry.id   ffc0325ddfcda84cfa9205c61224cc9c
#
_cell.length_a   1.000
_cell.length_b   1.000
_cell.length_c   1.000
_cell.angle_alpha   90.00
_cell.angle_beta   90.00
_cell.angle_gamma   90.00
#
_symmetry.space_group_name_H-M   'P 1'
#
loop_
_entity.id
_entity.type
_entity.pdbx_description
1 polymer ?
#
loop_
_entity_poly.entity_id
_entity_poly.type
_entity_poly.pdbx_seq_one_letter_code
_entity_poly.pdbx_strand_id
1 'polypeptide(L)'
;MSIRFSSLAIGGLMAICCACVSFKVGSSTPGEHILEKIEFCPQVEESQEVLRSIEPKDEFGKDDGQICCLIKVRVVPKSLTLRWRWYSPEKKLWRDTGEVMVDSEDKSLEVVSAYDRISREKDEFARGGWTVAVFINGHLAGRRMFKVI
;
A
#
# COMPACT_ATOMS: atom_id res chain seq x y z
N MET A 1 11.44 0.16 -3.65
CA MET A 1 10.10 0.72 -3.84
C MET A 1 9.91 1.01 -5.31
N SER A 2 8.80 0.59 -5.88
CA SER A 2 8.45 0.87 -7.28
C SER A 2 7.14 1.64 -7.31
N ILE A 3 7.09 2.67 -8.13
CA ILE A 3 5.94 3.54 -8.30
C ILE A 3 5.58 3.54 -9.77
N ARG A 4 4.35 3.22 -10.08
CA ARG A 4 3.84 3.24 -11.44
C ARG A 4 2.51 3.97 -11.51
N PHE A 5 2.32 4.66 -12.62
CA PHE A 5 1.14 5.46 -12.91
C PHE A 5 0.25 4.71 -13.89
N SER A 6 -1.01 4.63 -13.56
CA SER A 6 -2.01 4.07 -14.46
C SER A 6 -3.08 5.10 -14.74
N SER A 7 -3.21 5.46 -15.99
CA SER A 7 -4.34 6.24 -16.49
C SER A 7 -5.44 5.26 -16.89
N LEU A 8 -6.49 5.17 -16.10
CA LEU A 8 -7.65 4.34 -16.42
C LEU A 8 -8.86 5.25 -16.62
N ALA A 9 -9.27 5.32 -17.88
CA ALA A 9 -10.58 5.84 -18.24
C ALA A 9 -11.66 4.81 -17.91
N ILE A 10 -12.55 5.20 -17.06
CA ILE A 10 -14.00 4.91 -16.95
C ILE A 10 -14.52 3.54 -17.38
N GLY A 11 -15.20 2.89 -16.46
CA GLY A 11 -16.16 1.84 -16.73
C GLY A 11 -16.50 1.06 -15.49
N GLY A 12 -17.67 1.34 -14.91
CA GLY A 12 -18.15 0.80 -13.67
C GLY A 12 -18.34 -0.70 -13.66
N LEU A 13 -18.30 -1.30 -12.54
CA LEU A 13 -19.42 -2.04 -11.91
C LEU A 13 -18.96 -2.58 -10.55
N MET A 14 -19.85 -2.43 -9.58
CA MET A 14 -19.75 -2.92 -8.21
C MET A 14 -19.58 -4.44 -8.17
N ALA A 15 -18.70 -4.93 -7.32
CA ALA A 15 -18.89 -6.18 -6.63
C ALA A 15 -18.51 -5.97 -5.16
N ILE A 16 -19.54 -5.98 -4.33
CA ILE A 16 -19.47 -5.95 -2.87
C ILE A 16 -18.98 -7.31 -2.41
N CYS A 17 -17.84 -7.37 -1.77
CA CYS A 17 -17.49 -8.51 -0.93
C CYS A 17 -17.12 -7.99 0.46
N CYS A 18 -17.99 -8.27 1.40
CA CYS A 18 -17.85 -7.98 2.82
C CYS A 18 -16.64 -8.68 3.41
N ALA A 19 -15.63 -7.92 3.75
CA ALA A 19 -14.75 -8.24 4.86
C ALA A 19 -14.69 -6.98 5.71
N CYS A 20 -15.28 -7.05 6.90
CA CYS A 20 -15.28 -5.96 7.87
C CYS A 20 -13.87 -5.66 8.34
N VAL A 21 -13.18 -4.81 7.65
CA VAL A 21 -12.02 -4.09 8.15
C VAL A 21 -12.50 -2.67 8.39
N SER A 22 -12.60 -2.28 9.66
CA SER A 22 -12.94 -0.89 10.02
C SER A 22 -11.85 0.03 9.51
N PHE A 23 -12.00 0.51 8.29
CA PHE A 23 -11.29 1.64 7.78
C PHE A 23 -11.82 2.89 8.49
N LYS A 24 -11.10 3.41 9.45
CA LYS A 24 -11.28 4.82 9.81
C LYS A 24 -10.63 5.64 8.69
N VAL A 25 -11.42 5.95 7.69
CA VAL A 25 -11.08 7.00 6.74
C VAL A 25 -11.08 8.30 7.51
N GLY A 26 -9.89 8.86 7.71
CA GLY A 26 -9.79 10.23 8.19
C GLY A 26 -10.56 11.14 7.22
N SER A 27 -11.33 12.08 7.75
CA SER A 27 -12.06 13.05 6.92
C SER A 27 -11.06 13.83 6.07
N SER A 28 -10.98 13.49 4.79
CA SER A 28 -10.22 14.26 3.84
C SER A 28 -11.01 15.50 3.43
N THR A 29 -10.34 16.62 3.40
CA THR A 29 -10.88 17.86 2.84
C THR A 29 -11.10 17.68 1.33
N PRO A 30 -12.15 18.26 0.73
CA PRO A 30 -12.35 18.16 -0.71
C PRO A 30 -11.11 18.59 -1.49
N GLY A 31 -10.56 17.70 -2.30
CA GLY A 31 -9.34 17.92 -3.07
C GLY A 31 -8.09 17.24 -2.54
N GLU A 32 -8.18 16.44 -1.45
CA GLU A 32 -7.06 15.66 -0.94
C GLU A 32 -6.98 14.26 -1.57
N HIS A 33 -5.76 13.69 -1.52
CA HIS A 33 -5.50 12.33 -1.98
C HIS A 33 -6.22 11.31 -1.09
N ILE A 34 -6.86 10.33 -1.68
CA ILE A 34 -7.64 9.30 -0.98
C ILE A 34 -6.95 7.96 -1.14
N LEU A 35 -6.59 7.35 -0.02
CA LEU A 35 -6.14 5.97 0.00
C LEU A 35 -7.34 5.05 -0.23
N GLU A 36 -7.39 4.41 -1.39
CA GLU A 36 -8.49 3.52 -1.76
C GLU A 36 -8.27 2.08 -1.30
N LYS A 37 -7.01 1.64 -1.28
CA LYS A 37 -6.68 0.24 -0.99
C LYS A 37 -5.32 0.12 -0.32
N ILE A 38 -5.23 -0.78 0.65
CA ILE A 38 -3.98 -1.38 1.14
C ILE A 38 -4.13 -2.89 1.00
N GLU A 39 -3.17 -3.56 0.39
CA GLU A 39 -3.20 -4.98 0.14
C GLU A 39 -1.82 -5.59 0.37
N PHE A 40 -1.79 -6.77 0.99
CA PHE A 40 -0.56 -7.53 1.15
C PHE A 40 -0.51 -8.69 0.17
N CYS A 41 0.68 -8.98 -0.35
CA CYS A 41 0.91 -10.09 -1.26
C CYS A 41 2.38 -10.54 -1.19
N PRO A 42 2.67 -11.80 -1.56
CA PRO A 42 4.05 -12.26 -1.65
C PRO A 42 4.80 -11.68 -2.85
N GLN A 43 4.08 -11.23 -3.88
CA GLN A 43 4.67 -10.71 -5.10
C GLN A 43 3.78 -9.65 -5.74
N VAL A 44 4.42 -8.64 -6.34
CA VAL A 44 3.77 -7.64 -7.19
C VAL A 44 4.22 -7.87 -8.63
N GLU A 45 3.26 -8.00 -9.54
CA GLU A 45 3.50 -7.99 -10.96
C GLU A 45 3.54 -6.55 -11.46
N GLU A 46 4.65 -6.19 -12.11
CA GLU A 46 4.83 -4.91 -12.75
C GLU A 46 4.63 -5.06 -14.26
N SER A 47 3.51 -4.60 -14.77
CA SER A 47 3.31 -4.41 -16.21
C SER A 47 3.52 -2.94 -16.58
N GLN A 48 3.57 -2.63 -17.87
CA GLN A 48 3.92 -1.27 -18.35
C GLN A 48 3.01 -0.17 -17.80
N GLU A 49 1.80 -0.51 -17.35
CA GLU A 49 0.81 0.48 -16.92
C GLU A 49 0.18 0.18 -15.55
N VAL A 50 0.35 -1.02 -14.99
CA VAL A 50 -0.39 -1.44 -13.80
C VAL A 50 0.49 -2.25 -12.85
N LEU A 51 0.42 -1.94 -11.56
CA LEU A 51 0.89 -2.82 -10.48
C LEU A 51 -0.26 -3.71 -10.03
N ARG A 52 -0.02 -5.00 -9.98
CA ARG A 52 -1.00 -6.00 -9.55
C ARG A 52 -0.43 -6.90 -8.47
N SER A 53 -1.17 -7.09 -7.39
CA SER A 53 -0.84 -8.08 -6.38
C SER A 53 -1.08 -9.50 -6.90
N ILE A 54 -0.11 -10.38 -6.69
CA ILE A 54 -0.22 -11.79 -6.96
C ILE A 54 -0.52 -12.49 -5.63
N GLU A 55 -1.58 -13.29 -5.60
CA GLU A 55 -2.04 -14.02 -4.40
C GLU A 55 -2.19 -13.12 -3.16
N PRO A 56 -3.06 -12.10 -3.19
CA PRO A 56 -3.26 -11.23 -2.04
C PRO A 56 -3.73 -12.04 -0.83
N LYS A 57 -3.08 -11.81 0.32
CA LYS A 57 -3.36 -12.52 1.57
C LYS A 57 -2.92 -11.71 2.79
N ASP A 58 -3.47 -12.05 3.94
CA ASP A 58 -3.14 -11.41 5.21
C ASP A 58 -2.33 -12.35 6.16
N GLU A 59 -2.03 -13.58 5.73
CA GLU A 59 -1.18 -14.50 6.48
C GLU A 59 -0.01 -14.98 5.61
N PHE A 60 1.20 -14.93 6.18
CA PHE A 60 2.44 -15.29 5.50
C PHE A 60 3.19 -16.37 6.28
N GLY A 61 3.56 -17.43 5.58
CA GLY A 61 4.33 -18.54 6.13
C GLY A 61 5.83 -18.43 5.85
N LYS A 62 6.53 -19.46 6.27
CA LYS A 62 8.00 -19.56 6.09
C LYS A 62 8.44 -19.61 4.61
N ASP A 63 7.55 -20.05 3.74
CA ASP A 63 7.83 -20.21 2.30
C ASP A 63 7.65 -18.89 1.52
N ASP A 64 7.05 -17.88 2.17
CA ASP A 64 6.94 -16.55 1.59
C ASP A 64 8.26 -15.80 1.76
N GLY A 65 9.03 -15.67 0.69
CA GLY A 65 10.34 -15.02 0.71
C GLY A 65 10.29 -13.52 0.90
N GLN A 66 9.14 -12.90 0.65
CA GLN A 66 8.92 -11.47 0.82
C GLN A 66 7.45 -11.15 1.12
N ILE A 67 7.23 -9.97 1.65
CA ILE A 67 5.89 -9.41 1.90
C ILE A 67 5.86 -8.02 1.29
N CYS A 68 4.97 -7.83 0.32
CA CYS A 68 4.73 -6.56 -0.34
C CYS A 68 3.47 -5.91 0.23
N CYS A 69 3.52 -4.60 0.43
CA CYS A 69 2.37 -3.77 0.74
C CYS A 69 2.07 -2.89 -0.46
N LEU A 70 1.07 -3.25 -1.23
CA LEU A 70 0.57 -2.50 -2.38
C LEU A 70 -0.52 -1.54 -1.93
N ILE A 71 -0.42 -0.31 -2.34
CA ILE A 71 -1.45 0.71 -2.11
C ILE A 71 -1.98 1.26 -3.42
N LYS A 72 -3.21 1.71 -3.37
CA LYS A 72 -3.87 2.44 -4.44
C LYS A 72 -4.39 3.76 -3.89
N VAL A 73 -3.97 4.86 -4.50
CA VAL A 73 -4.30 6.21 -4.06
C VAL A 73 -4.97 6.94 -5.20
N ARG A 74 -6.16 7.47 -4.96
CA ARG A 74 -6.77 8.44 -5.86
C ARG A 74 -6.11 9.79 -5.62
N VAL A 75 -5.57 10.37 -6.66
CA VAL A 75 -4.87 11.64 -6.62
C VAL A 75 -5.71 12.75 -7.23
N VAL A 76 -5.63 13.92 -6.64
CA VAL A 76 -5.99 15.17 -7.27
C VAL A 76 -4.69 15.73 -7.88
N PRO A 77 -4.71 16.41 -9.05
CA PRO A 77 -3.49 16.77 -9.79
C PRO A 77 -2.57 17.71 -9.02
N LYS A 78 -1.79 17.13 -8.14
CA LYS A 78 -0.69 17.74 -7.38
C LYS A 78 0.31 16.66 -7.04
N SER A 79 1.56 17.04 -6.82
CA SER A 79 2.58 16.15 -6.25
C SER A 79 2.12 15.59 -4.92
N LEU A 80 2.40 14.32 -4.67
CA LEU A 80 2.17 13.69 -3.38
C LEU A 80 3.43 13.02 -2.86
N THR A 81 3.55 12.92 -1.56
CA THR A 81 4.56 12.10 -0.91
C THR A 81 3.91 10.87 -0.30
N LEU A 82 4.56 9.73 -0.44
CA LEU A 82 4.14 8.47 0.15
C LEU A 82 5.21 7.99 1.13
N ARG A 83 4.78 7.36 2.21
CA ARG A 83 5.66 6.77 3.21
C ARG A 83 5.02 5.54 3.80
N TRP A 84 5.80 4.45 3.95
CA TRP A 84 5.39 3.25 4.66
C TRP A 84 6.21 3.11 5.95
N ARG A 85 5.54 2.76 7.03
CA ARG A 85 6.16 2.34 8.28
C ARG A 85 5.67 0.95 8.66
N TRP A 86 6.59 0.04 8.80
CA TRP A 86 6.36 -1.34 9.18
C TRP A 86 6.69 -1.53 10.65
N TYR A 87 5.78 -2.10 11.39
CA TYR A 87 5.93 -2.37 12.81
C TYR A 87 5.87 -3.87 13.05
N SER A 88 6.84 -4.38 13.83
CA SER A 88 6.90 -5.77 14.26
C SER A 88 5.77 -6.12 15.23
N PRO A 89 5.56 -7.42 15.56
CA PRO A 89 4.60 -7.83 16.60
C PRO A 89 4.83 -7.17 17.95
N GLU A 90 6.08 -6.82 18.26
CA GLU A 90 6.45 -6.09 19.48
C GLU A 90 6.16 -4.59 19.42
N LYS A 91 5.49 -4.11 18.34
CA LYS A 91 5.20 -2.70 18.07
C LYS A 91 6.45 -1.82 17.88
N LYS A 92 7.57 -2.41 17.56
CA LYS A 92 8.79 -1.69 17.22
C LYS A 92 8.78 -1.34 15.72
N LEU A 93 9.26 -0.14 15.42
CA LEU A 93 9.48 0.26 14.04
C LEU A 93 10.55 -0.65 13.41
N TRP A 94 10.16 -1.41 12.40
CA TRP A 94 11.03 -2.34 11.68
C TRP A 94 11.66 -1.70 10.45
N ARG A 95 10.85 -1.01 9.67
CA ARG A 95 11.24 -0.34 8.44
C ARG A 95 10.47 0.96 8.25
N ASP A 96 11.15 1.96 7.80
CA ASP A 96 10.60 3.25 7.39
C ASP A 96 11.19 3.61 6.02
N THR A 97 10.34 3.83 5.03
CA THR A 97 10.81 4.18 3.68
C THR A 97 11.31 5.61 3.58
N GLY A 98 10.98 6.44 4.57
CA GLY A 98 11.05 7.88 4.40
C GLY A 98 9.96 8.40 3.45
N GLU A 99 9.96 9.68 3.18
CA GLU A 99 9.05 10.31 2.22
C GLU A 99 9.56 10.10 0.80
N VAL A 100 8.69 9.57 -0.05
CA VAL A 100 8.96 9.36 -1.47
C VAL A 100 8.04 10.25 -2.27
N MET A 101 8.62 11.17 -3.00
CA MET A 101 7.87 12.03 -3.90
C MET A 101 7.37 11.25 -5.10
N VAL A 102 6.09 11.41 -5.37
CA VAL A 102 5.48 11.01 -6.61
C VAL A 102 5.16 12.27 -7.38
N ASP A 103 5.94 12.54 -8.39
CA ASP A 103 5.69 13.66 -9.30
C ASP A 103 4.94 13.13 -10.50
N SER A 104 3.68 13.53 -10.62
CA SER A 104 2.92 13.26 -11.82
C SER A 104 3.08 14.44 -12.77
N GLU A 105 3.97 14.33 -13.72
CA GLU A 105 4.05 15.28 -14.84
C GLU A 105 2.75 15.28 -15.65
N ASP A 106 2.02 14.17 -15.61
CA ASP A 106 0.72 14.03 -16.25
C ASP A 106 -0.40 14.40 -15.28
N LYS A 107 -0.94 15.60 -15.45
CA LYS A 107 -2.06 16.12 -14.65
C LYS A 107 -3.37 15.35 -14.83
N SER A 108 -3.40 14.35 -15.72
CA SER A 108 -4.56 13.49 -15.97
C SER A 108 -4.60 12.24 -15.10
N LEU A 109 -3.57 11.96 -14.28
CA LEU A 109 -3.53 10.78 -13.43
C LEU A 109 -4.53 10.90 -12.27
N GLU A 110 -5.53 10.04 -12.30
CA GLU A 110 -6.54 9.96 -11.24
C GLU A 110 -6.15 8.97 -10.15
N VAL A 111 -5.32 7.97 -10.48
CA VAL A 111 -4.95 6.89 -9.56
C VAL A 111 -3.47 6.57 -9.65
N VAL A 112 -2.82 6.48 -8.50
CA VAL A 112 -1.45 6.02 -8.34
C VAL A 112 -1.44 4.70 -7.59
N SER A 113 -0.75 3.71 -8.13
CA SER A 113 -0.41 2.47 -7.43
C SER A 113 1.06 2.48 -7.07
N ALA A 114 1.37 2.10 -5.84
CA ALA A 114 2.74 2.03 -5.34
C ALA A 114 2.87 0.90 -4.32
N TYR A 115 4.07 0.36 -4.16
CA TYR A 115 4.31 -0.65 -3.14
C TYR A 115 5.68 -0.51 -2.50
N ASP A 116 5.77 -0.99 -1.27
CA ASP A 116 7.03 -1.28 -0.58
C ASP A 116 7.05 -2.74 -0.17
N ARG A 117 8.23 -3.27 0.10
CA ARG A 117 8.41 -4.67 0.46
C ARG A 117 9.44 -4.87 1.54
N ILE A 118 9.25 -5.93 2.32
CA ILE A 118 10.25 -6.50 3.20
C ILE A 118 10.63 -7.90 2.70
N SER A 119 11.90 -8.27 2.81
CA SER A 119 12.44 -9.55 2.30
C SER A 119 13.09 -10.33 3.40
N ARG A 120 12.86 -11.66 3.42
CA ARG A 120 13.50 -12.59 4.37
C ARG A 120 14.97 -12.85 4.11
N GLU A 121 15.48 -12.53 2.93
CA GLU A 121 16.90 -12.76 2.62
C GLU A 121 17.85 -12.01 3.57
N LYS A 122 17.35 -10.97 4.23
CA LYS A 122 18.14 -10.14 5.14
C LYS A 122 17.79 -10.35 6.61
N ASP A 123 16.56 -10.77 6.91
CA ASP A 123 16.05 -10.82 8.28
C ASP A 123 14.98 -11.90 8.45
N GLU A 124 14.98 -12.58 9.58
CA GLU A 124 13.88 -13.46 9.97
C GLU A 124 12.70 -12.62 10.46
N PHE A 125 11.53 -12.83 9.86
CA PHE A 125 10.32 -12.18 10.35
C PHE A 125 9.83 -12.83 11.63
N ALA A 126 9.68 -12.04 12.68
CA ALA A 126 9.08 -12.51 13.91
C ALA A 126 7.63 -12.97 13.65
N ARG A 127 7.26 -14.11 14.24
CA ARG A 127 5.89 -14.62 14.18
C ARG A 127 4.96 -13.69 14.95
N GLY A 128 3.76 -13.50 14.44
CA GLY A 128 2.72 -12.67 15.07
C GLY A 128 2.15 -11.62 14.17
N GLY A 129 1.41 -10.70 14.75
CA GLY A 129 0.71 -9.63 14.04
C GLY A 129 1.64 -8.45 13.73
N TRP A 130 1.83 -8.17 12.46
CA TRP A 130 2.55 -7.01 11.95
C TRP A 130 1.58 -5.91 11.56
N THR A 131 2.03 -4.67 11.62
CA THR A 131 1.23 -3.51 11.19
C THR A 131 2.01 -2.68 10.20
N VAL A 132 1.33 -2.27 9.13
CA VAL A 132 1.86 -1.27 8.20
C VAL A 132 1.00 -0.01 8.29
N ALA A 133 1.65 1.13 8.47
CA ALA A 133 1.03 2.44 8.41
C ALA A 133 1.48 3.14 7.13
N VAL A 134 0.52 3.68 6.39
CA VAL A 134 0.74 4.45 5.16
C VAL A 134 0.45 5.91 5.41
N PHE A 135 1.38 6.75 5.02
CA PHE A 135 1.26 8.21 5.12
C PHE A 135 1.22 8.83 3.73
N ILE A 136 0.35 9.79 3.55
CA ILE A 136 0.24 10.62 2.35
C ILE A 136 0.43 12.07 2.76
N ASN A 137 1.39 12.76 2.14
CA ASN A 137 1.74 14.15 2.47
C ASN A 137 2.00 14.36 3.97
N GLY A 138 2.70 13.42 4.61
CA GLY A 138 3.03 13.46 6.03
C GLY A 138 1.89 13.08 6.99
N HIS A 139 0.67 12.87 6.50
CA HIS A 139 -0.49 12.50 7.31
C HIS A 139 -0.78 11.00 7.22
N LEU A 140 -1.15 10.39 8.36
CA LEU A 140 -1.56 9.01 8.39
C LEU A 140 -2.83 8.82 7.54
N ALA A 141 -2.70 8.07 6.44
CA ALA A 141 -3.81 7.77 5.54
C ALA A 141 -4.52 6.46 5.90
N GLY A 142 -3.79 5.46 6.38
CA GLY A 142 -4.36 4.18 6.77
C GLY A 142 -3.36 3.27 7.46
N ARG A 143 -3.91 2.23 8.09
CA ARG A 143 -3.16 1.12 8.69
C ARG A 143 -3.80 -0.19 8.32
N ARG A 144 -2.98 -1.22 8.12
CA ARG A 144 -3.46 -2.57 7.95
C ARG A 144 -2.52 -3.54 8.66
N MET A 145 -3.09 -4.64 9.14
CA MET A 145 -2.34 -5.71 9.80
C MET A 145 -2.27 -6.94 8.90
N PHE A 146 -1.17 -7.66 9.04
CA PHE A 146 -1.00 -9.02 8.53
C PHE A 146 -0.35 -9.89 9.61
N LYS A 147 -0.34 -11.19 9.40
CA LYS A 147 0.19 -12.16 10.35
C LYS A 147 1.31 -12.98 9.71
N VAL A 148 2.38 -13.18 10.45
CA VAL A 148 3.44 -14.15 10.14
C VAL A 148 3.22 -15.38 11.02
N ILE A 149 3.07 -16.58 10.41
CA ILE A 149 2.80 -17.86 11.07
C ILE A 149 4.01 -18.80 11.05
#